data_b66701bba3bc52d3e6004b26d5c8f856
#
_entry.id   b66701bba3bc52d3e6004b26d5c8f856
#
_cell.length_a   1.000
_cell.length_b   1.000
_cell.length_c   1.000
_cell.angle_alpha   90.00
_cell.angle_beta   90.00
_cell.angle_gamma   90.00
#
_symmetry.space_group_name_H-M   'P 1'
#
loop_
_entity.id
_entity.type
_entity.pdbx_description
1 polymer ?
#
loop_
_entity_poly.entity_id
_entity_poly.type
_entity_poly.pdbx_seq_one_letter_code
_entity_poly.pdbx_strand_id
1 'polypeptide(L)'
;MNASINTGAAPVRRSAAQQWAVIWLVGAGHFISHFYVLCLPPLFLLMSGDLLMADGQPVSKAGLGFILTCFFVAVASVQMPVGMLVDRIGARRVLCFGLFVLSGSITLAGLTSSYWGLVGLFAVAGMGNSVFHPCDYVILSSSIDEDRMGKAFSIHSVCAQTGFFAAPVVMALLANLFDWRTALVIAGSMGLVLAVFILMSQRILYDSTERKKKEPGQLRRTWHALMKPRIVAHFVYFATSSAATTALSSFMIVALGAHYGMSNAVANSILSAYLAAAIFGVVVGGVLADKTKRHDLVLVVTLLVSSACVAVVATGVASFWVIVVALVIAGATKGILTPSRDIMVRTDAPPAMLGAVVAFVTVGFTIGNSSMPTIAGWFVDIGSPLAVFWSASVLSLVAISCVVISRCGDAELNSDESHS
;
A
#
# COMPACT_ATOMS: atom_id res chain seq x y z
N MET A 1 52.17 -1.75 -23.43
CA MET A 1 51.95 -0.49 -22.71
C MET A 1 50.45 -0.35 -22.46
N ASN A 2 49.96 -1.00 -21.38
CA ASN A 2 48.53 -1.04 -21.02
C ASN A 2 48.30 -0.03 -19.91
N ALA A 3 47.67 1.06 -20.23
CA ALA A 3 47.18 2.00 -19.24
C ALA A 3 45.80 1.54 -18.79
N SER A 4 45.71 0.83 -17.67
CA SER A 4 44.47 0.55 -16.95
C SER A 4 44.05 1.84 -16.28
N ILE A 5 43.03 2.50 -16.85
CA ILE A 5 42.32 3.59 -16.18
C ILE A 5 41.39 2.96 -15.14
N ASN A 6 41.96 2.77 -13.94
CA ASN A 6 41.23 2.34 -12.76
C ASN A 6 40.64 3.59 -12.10
N THR A 7 39.44 4.01 -12.53
CA THR A 7 38.64 5.06 -11.86
C THR A 7 37.75 4.42 -10.80
N GLY A 8 38.33 3.66 -9.89
CA GLY A 8 37.72 3.21 -8.67
C GLY A 8 37.61 4.35 -7.67
N ALA A 9 36.65 5.25 -7.84
CA ALA A 9 36.26 6.10 -6.73
C ALA A 9 35.62 5.20 -5.66
N ALA A 10 36.32 5.02 -4.54
CA ALA A 10 35.81 4.31 -3.38
C ALA A 10 34.45 4.90 -3.00
N PRO A 11 33.44 4.06 -2.65
CA PRO A 11 32.15 4.56 -2.25
C PRO A 11 32.35 5.55 -1.09
N VAL A 12 31.85 6.78 -1.27
CA VAL A 12 31.94 7.82 -0.25
C VAL A 12 31.20 7.32 0.97
N ARG A 13 31.91 6.84 1.99
CA ARG A 13 31.29 6.39 3.25
C ARG A 13 30.57 7.57 3.89
N ARG A 14 29.26 7.47 3.98
CA ARG A 14 28.42 8.47 4.67
C ARG A 14 28.62 8.36 6.17
N SER A 15 28.67 9.51 6.85
CA SER A 15 28.63 9.51 8.32
C SER A 15 27.31 8.93 8.85
N ALA A 16 27.30 8.44 10.08
CA ALA A 16 26.08 7.94 10.73
C ALA A 16 24.95 8.99 10.70
N ALA A 17 25.26 10.26 10.95
CA ALA A 17 24.31 11.35 10.91
C ALA A 17 23.69 11.55 9.51
N GLN A 18 24.50 11.44 8.47
CA GLN A 18 24.01 11.53 7.09
C GLN A 18 23.10 10.33 6.73
N GLN A 19 23.43 9.12 7.17
CA GLN A 19 22.59 7.96 6.95
C GLN A 19 21.23 8.11 7.64
N TRP A 20 21.20 8.58 8.89
CA TRP A 20 19.95 8.88 9.59
C TRP A 20 19.12 9.97 8.89
N ALA A 21 19.78 11.01 8.39
CA ALA A 21 19.07 12.05 7.62
C ALA A 21 18.43 11.49 6.34
N VAL A 22 19.10 10.58 5.63
CA VAL A 22 18.52 9.88 4.47
C VAL A 22 17.31 9.04 4.88
N ILE A 23 17.43 8.24 5.95
CA ILE A 23 16.35 7.37 6.44
C ILE A 23 15.08 8.19 6.76
N TRP A 24 15.24 9.28 7.51
CA TRP A 24 14.10 10.12 7.89
C TRP A 24 13.52 10.91 6.71
N LEU A 25 14.34 11.35 5.78
CA LEU A 25 13.87 12.11 4.61
C LEU A 25 13.09 11.22 3.63
N VAL A 26 13.60 10.01 3.36
CA VAL A 26 12.90 9.00 2.56
C VAL A 26 11.64 8.54 3.31
N GLY A 27 11.75 8.30 4.62
CA GLY A 27 10.61 7.94 5.47
C GLY A 27 9.51 9.00 5.48
N ALA A 28 9.84 10.28 5.51
CA ALA A 28 8.86 11.38 5.43
C ALA A 28 8.15 11.40 4.07
N GLY A 29 8.89 11.21 2.96
CA GLY A 29 8.28 11.06 1.63
C GLY A 29 7.32 9.88 1.59
N HIS A 30 7.73 8.74 2.13
CA HIS A 30 6.94 7.53 2.17
C HIS A 30 5.69 7.65 3.05
N PHE A 31 5.81 8.33 4.20
CA PHE A 31 4.67 8.71 5.04
C PHE A 31 3.63 9.50 4.24
N ILE A 32 4.05 10.56 3.53
CA ILE A 32 3.15 11.40 2.72
C ILE A 32 2.50 10.58 1.60
N SER A 33 3.24 9.69 0.94
CA SER A 33 2.66 8.85 -0.13
C SER A 33 1.52 7.97 0.39
N HIS A 34 1.70 7.33 1.54
CA HIS A 34 0.69 6.48 2.17
C HIS A 34 -0.44 7.28 2.81
N PHE A 35 -0.16 8.47 3.34
CA PHE A 35 -1.18 9.41 3.80
C PHE A 35 -2.15 9.75 2.65
N TYR A 36 -1.64 10.05 1.46
CA TYR A 36 -2.50 10.40 0.33
C TYR A 36 -3.32 9.23 -0.22
N VAL A 37 -2.86 8.00 -0.07
CA VAL A 37 -3.66 6.81 -0.44
C VAL A 37 -4.98 6.77 0.34
N LEU A 38 -5.00 7.20 1.61
CA LEU A 38 -6.20 7.21 2.45
C LEU A 38 -6.74 8.61 2.78
N CYS A 39 -6.28 9.68 2.10
CA CYS A 39 -6.78 11.04 2.38
C CYS A 39 -8.23 11.25 1.94
N LEU A 40 -8.71 10.53 0.92
CA LEU A 40 -10.04 10.73 0.35
C LEU A 40 -11.17 9.99 1.08
N PRO A 41 -11.05 8.70 1.49
CA PRO A 41 -12.12 7.94 2.13
C PRO A 41 -12.80 8.63 3.33
N PRO A 42 -12.08 9.31 4.25
CA PRO A 42 -12.69 10.04 5.34
C PRO A 42 -13.62 11.18 4.93
N LEU A 43 -13.48 11.66 3.69
CA LEU A 43 -14.23 12.77 3.12
C LEU A 43 -15.46 12.34 2.31
N PHE A 44 -15.61 11.04 2.01
CA PHE A 44 -16.66 10.53 1.10
C PHE A 44 -18.07 10.94 1.50
N LEU A 45 -18.41 10.92 2.78
CA LEU A 45 -19.75 11.32 3.24
C LEU A 45 -20.00 12.82 3.01
N LEU A 46 -19.00 13.67 3.21
CA LEU A 46 -19.08 15.11 2.94
C LEU A 46 -19.15 15.40 1.45
N MET A 47 -18.30 14.72 0.66
CA MET A 47 -18.26 14.87 -0.80
C MET A 47 -19.56 14.44 -1.46
N SER A 48 -20.22 13.36 -0.98
CA SER A 48 -21.45 12.85 -1.57
C SER A 48 -22.65 13.81 -1.44
N GLY A 49 -22.59 14.77 -0.53
CA GLY A 49 -23.62 15.82 -0.40
C GLY A 49 -23.34 17.08 -1.20
N ASP A 50 -22.10 17.27 -1.66
CA ASP A 50 -21.63 18.53 -2.24
C ASP A 50 -21.15 18.38 -3.69
N LEU A 51 -20.70 17.19 -4.09
CA LEU A 51 -20.15 16.92 -5.41
C LEU A 51 -21.25 16.44 -6.37
N LEU A 52 -21.44 17.20 -7.45
CA LEU A 52 -22.46 16.89 -8.45
C LEU A 52 -21.81 16.39 -9.76
N MET A 53 -22.53 15.52 -10.45
CA MET A 53 -22.27 15.15 -11.83
C MET A 53 -22.71 16.27 -12.80
N ALA A 54 -22.35 16.17 -14.06
CA ALA A 54 -22.69 17.16 -15.08
C ALA A 54 -24.20 17.34 -15.32
N ASP A 55 -25.00 16.32 -14.97
CA ASP A 55 -26.47 16.33 -15.04
C ASP A 55 -27.13 16.90 -13.76
N GLY A 56 -26.33 17.39 -12.81
CA GLY A 56 -26.78 17.95 -11.54
C GLY A 56 -27.14 16.90 -10.47
N GLN A 57 -26.97 15.60 -10.76
CA GLN A 57 -27.19 14.55 -9.77
C GLN A 57 -26.00 14.42 -8.80
N PRO A 58 -26.22 14.08 -7.52
CA PRO A 58 -25.14 13.78 -6.60
C PRO A 58 -24.28 12.61 -7.08
N VAL A 59 -22.95 12.71 -6.88
CA VAL A 59 -22.04 11.62 -7.21
C VAL A 59 -22.35 10.39 -6.36
N SER A 60 -22.54 9.23 -7.00
CA SER A 60 -22.76 7.95 -6.33
C SER A 60 -21.56 7.51 -5.50
N LYS A 61 -21.78 6.58 -4.55
CA LYS A 61 -20.66 6.02 -3.75
C LYS A 61 -19.70 5.22 -4.63
N ALA A 62 -20.22 4.52 -5.65
CA ALA A 62 -19.39 3.90 -6.70
C ALA A 62 -18.53 4.94 -7.44
N GLY A 63 -19.11 6.10 -7.77
CA GLY A 63 -18.38 7.21 -8.37
C GLY A 63 -17.25 7.74 -7.48
N LEU A 64 -17.46 7.86 -6.17
CA LEU A 64 -16.40 8.23 -5.24
C LEU A 64 -15.31 7.15 -5.17
N GLY A 65 -15.70 5.88 -5.15
CA GLY A 65 -14.76 4.75 -5.23
C GLY A 65 -13.96 4.73 -6.54
N PHE A 66 -14.58 5.14 -7.66
CA PHE A 66 -13.94 5.18 -8.97
C PHE A 66 -12.76 6.16 -9.03
N ILE A 67 -12.80 7.25 -8.26
CA ILE A 67 -11.66 8.18 -8.13
C ILE A 67 -10.42 7.42 -7.59
N LEU A 68 -10.60 6.59 -6.55
CA LEU A 68 -9.52 5.76 -6.00
C LEU A 68 -9.10 4.64 -6.95
N THR A 69 -10.06 4.03 -7.65
CA THR A 69 -9.75 3.03 -8.69
C THR A 69 -8.83 3.63 -9.75
N CYS A 70 -9.12 4.83 -10.26
CA CYS A 70 -8.27 5.52 -11.24
C CYS A 70 -6.88 5.84 -10.67
N PHE A 71 -6.79 6.24 -9.40
CA PHE A 71 -5.50 6.41 -8.71
C PHE A 71 -4.66 5.13 -8.73
N PHE A 72 -5.22 4.00 -8.28
CA PHE A 72 -4.47 2.74 -8.21
C PHE A 72 -4.15 2.15 -9.59
N VAL A 73 -5.05 2.28 -10.56
CA VAL A 73 -4.77 1.90 -11.97
C VAL A 73 -3.61 2.72 -12.53
N ALA A 74 -3.58 4.02 -12.26
CA ALA A 74 -2.48 4.88 -12.68
C ALA A 74 -1.16 4.50 -12.01
N VAL A 75 -1.16 4.19 -10.70
CA VAL A 75 0.03 3.63 -10.01
C VAL A 75 0.55 2.40 -10.73
N ALA A 76 -0.33 1.41 -11.00
CA ALA A 76 0.06 0.17 -11.68
C ALA A 76 0.64 0.39 -13.08
N SER A 77 0.01 1.29 -13.85
CA SER A 77 0.34 1.52 -15.26
C SER A 77 1.73 2.09 -15.45
N VAL A 78 2.20 2.95 -14.52
CA VAL A 78 3.48 3.65 -14.67
C VAL A 78 4.59 3.13 -13.76
N GLN A 79 4.32 2.24 -12.81
CA GLN A 79 5.32 1.74 -11.87
C GLN A 79 6.53 1.07 -12.57
N MET A 80 6.28 0.30 -13.64
CA MET A 80 7.34 -0.31 -14.45
C MET A 80 8.17 0.72 -15.25
N PRO A 81 7.56 1.64 -16.04
CA PRO A 81 8.25 2.75 -16.68
C PRO A 81 9.07 3.62 -15.71
N VAL A 82 8.57 3.85 -14.51
CA VAL A 82 9.27 4.62 -13.47
C VAL A 82 10.58 3.92 -13.06
N GLY A 83 10.60 2.60 -12.89
CA GLY A 83 11.85 1.88 -12.61
C GLY A 83 12.93 2.12 -13.67
N MET A 84 12.54 2.12 -14.97
CA MET A 84 13.46 2.47 -16.07
C MET A 84 13.89 3.93 -16.05
N LEU A 85 13.02 4.83 -15.60
CA LEU A 85 13.34 6.25 -15.49
C LEU A 85 14.34 6.49 -14.35
N VAL A 86 14.18 5.80 -13.21
CA VAL A 86 15.13 5.83 -12.08
C VAL A 86 16.54 5.43 -12.55
N ASP A 87 16.64 4.37 -13.36
CA ASP A 87 17.92 3.91 -13.93
C ASP A 87 18.57 4.95 -14.88
N ARG A 88 17.79 5.87 -15.48
CA ARG A 88 18.29 6.84 -16.44
C ARG A 88 18.68 8.20 -15.85
N ILE A 89 17.82 8.73 -14.97
CA ILE A 89 17.98 10.11 -14.47
C ILE A 89 18.22 10.19 -12.96
N GLY A 90 18.23 9.03 -12.26
CA GLY A 90 18.51 8.92 -10.83
C GLY A 90 17.26 8.95 -9.94
N ALA A 91 17.29 8.18 -8.84
CA ALA A 91 16.15 7.99 -7.96
C ALA A 91 15.70 9.29 -7.27
N ARG A 92 16.63 10.16 -6.85
CA ARG A 92 16.31 11.42 -6.19
C ARG A 92 15.46 12.35 -7.06
N ARG A 93 15.87 12.52 -8.34
CA ARG A 93 15.14 13.43 -9.26
C ARG A 93 13.74 12.91 -9.54
N VAL A 94 13.62 11.59 -9.74
CA VAL A 94 12.34 10.92 -9.96
C VAL A 94 11.46 11.05 -8.73
N LEU A 95 12.00 10.82 -7.52
CA LEU A 95 11.28 10.97 -6.26
C LEU A 95 10.76 12.40 -6.05
N CYS A 96 11.61 13.42 -6.24
CA CYS A 96 11.21 14.81 -6.13
C CYS A 96 10.09 15.15 -7.11
N PHE A 97 10.25 14.78 -8.39
CA PHE A 97 9.24 15.02 -9.40
C PHE A 97 7.91 14.33 -9.08
N GLY A 98 7.96 13.04 -8.70
CA GLY A 98 6.77 12.28 -8.31
C GLY A 98 6.06 12.89 -7.11
N LEU A 99 6.79 13.33 -6.08
CA LEU A 99 6.21 13.99 -4.92
C LEU A 99 5.57 15.35 -5.29
N PHE A 100 6.16 16.13 -6.18
CA PHE A 100 5.54 17.36 -6.71
C PHE A 100 4.25 17.06 -7.47
N VAL A 101 4.25 16.07 -8.37
CA VAL A 101 3.07 15.66 -9.14
C VAL A 101 1.98 15.16 -8.20
N LEU A 102 2.31 14.27 -7.28
CA LEU A 102 1.37 13.71 -6.29
C LEU A 102 0.73 14.83 -5.45
N SER A 103 1.57 15.62 -4.77
CA SER A 103 1.10 16.65 -3.83
C SER A 103 0.38 17.80 -4.55
N GLY A 104 0.87 18.22 -5.72
CA GLY A 104 0.24 19.22 -6.55
C GLY A 104 -1.14 18.79 -7.03
N SER A 105 -1.29 17.53 -7.47
CA SER A 105 -2.58 16.99 -7.87
C SER A 105 -3.58 16.95 -6.71
N ILE A 106 -3.15 16.55 -5.49
CA ILE A 106 -4.02 16.58 -4.31
C ILE A 106 -4.42 18.02 -3.94
N THR A 107 -3.49 18.99 -4.03
CA THR A 107 -3.80 20.42 -3.81
C THR A 107 -4.83 20.92 -4.81
N LEU A 108 -4.63 20.64 -6.10
CA LEU A 108 -5.55 21.04 -7.16
C LEU A 108 -6.90 20.32 -7.05
N ALA A 109 -6.94 19.09 -6.54
CA ALA A 109 -8.17 18.37 -6.28
C ALA A 109 -9.09 19.10 -5.29
N GLY A 110 -8.52 19.79 -4.28
CA GLY A 110 -9.30 20.64 -3.39
C GLY A 110 -9.83 21.92 -4.04
N LEU A 111 -9.27 22.34 -5.17
CA LEU A 111 -9.68 23.56 -5.88
C LEU A 111 -10.68 23.31 -7.02
N THR A 112 -10.91 22.03 -7.41
CA THR A 112 -11.85 21.71 -8.49
C THR A 112 -13.25 21.45 -7.95
N SER A 113 -14.26 21.90 -8.70
CA SER A 113 -15.67 21.56 -8.49
C SER A 113 -16.16 20.42 -9.40
N SER A 114 -15.34 20.00 -10.36
CA SER A 114 -15.69 18.99 -11.35
C SER A 114 -15.38 17.59 -10.85
N TYR A 115 -16.35 16.66 -10.89
CA TYR A 115 -16.13 15.24 -10.62
C TYR A 115 -15.05 14.65 -11.54
N TRP A 116 -15.13 14.88 -12.85
CA TRP A 116 -14.12 14.39 -13.80
C TRP A 116 -12.75 15.06 -13.63
N GLY A 117 -12.74 16.31 -13.15
CA GLY A 117 -11.51 16.97 -12.70
C GLY A 117 -10.86 16.23 -11.55
N LEU A 118 -11.64 15.82 -10.53
CA LEU A 118 -11.16 14.99 -9.42
C LEU A 118 -10.62 13.65 -9.91
N VAL A 119 -11.37 12.93 -10.77
CA VAL A 119 -10.92 11.66 -11.36
C VAL A 119 -9.57 11.82 -12.06
N GLY A 120 -9.43 12.84 -12.92
CA GLY A 120 -8.19 13.12 -13.65
C GLY A 120 -7.03 13.47 -12.71
N LEU A 121 -7.27 14.33 -11.72
CA LEU A 121 -6.25 14.74 -10.76
C LEU A 121 -5.79 13.58 -9.87
N PHE A 122 -6.70 12.70 -9.43
CA PHE A 122 -6.32 11.50 -8.68
C PHE A 122 -5.60 10.47 -9.55
N ALA A 123 -5.92 10.34 -10.84
CA ALA A 123 -5.12 9.53 -11.77
C ALA A 123 -3.70 10.09 -11.91
N VAL A 124 -3.52 11.40 -12.06
CA VAL A 124 -2.20 12.05 -12.09
C VAL A 124 -1.47 11.91 -10.75
N ALA A 125 -2.19 12.04 -9.63
CA ALA A 125 -1.65 11.76 -8.30
C ALA A 125 -1.14 10.31 -8.19
N GLY A 126 -1.87 9.33 -8.73
CA GLY A 126 -1.45 7.93 -8.80
C GLY A 126 -0.14 7.75 -9.59
N MET A 127 0.02 8.43 -10.72
CA MET A 127 1.29 8.42 -11.46
C MET A 127 2.44 8.97 -10.59
N GLY A 128 2.20 10.08 -9.87
CA GLY A 128 3.16 10.63 -8.93
C GLY A 128 3.47 9.68 -7.76
N ASN A 129 2.49 8.92 -7.28
CA ASN A 129 2.66 7.95 -6.20
C ASN A 129 3.51 6.73 -6.59
N SER A 130 3.50 6.35 -7.87
CA SER A 130 4.21 5.15 -8.36
C SER A 130 5.73 5.18 -8.18
N VAL A 131 6.32 6.36 -7.96
CA VAL A 131 7.78 6.54 -7.89
C VAL A 131 8.37 6.09 -6.56
N PHE A 132 7.59 6.09 -5.48
CA PHE A 132 8.13 5.94 -4.12
C PHE A 132 8.86 4.62 -3.92
N HIS A 133 8.19 3.48 -4.14
CA HIS A 133 8.82 2.18 -3.90
C HIS A 133 10.13 1.99 -4.67
N PRO A 134 10.21 2.19 -6.01
CA PRO A 134 11.47 2.02 -6.72
C PRO A 134 12.54 3.03 -6.29
N CYS A 135 12.19 4.30 -6.04
CA CYS A 135 13.15 5.31 -5.62
C CYS A 135 13.67 5.07 -4.21
N ASP A 136 12.77 4.77 -3.26
CA ASP A 136 13.10 4.57 -1.86
C ASP A 136 14.06 3.39 -1.69
N TYR A 137 13.80 2.28 -2.38
CA TYR A 137 14.70 1.11 -2.39
C TYR A 137 16.09 1.45 -2.91
N VAL A 138 16.18 2.17 -4.04
CA VAL A 138 17.48 2.55 -4.63
C VAL A 138 18.22 3.51 -3.70
N ILE A 139 17.55 4.53 -3.15
CA ILE A 139 18.18 5.52 -2.26
C ILE A 139 18.67 4.86 -0.97
N LEU A 140 17.83 4.06 -0.31
CA LEU A 140 18.21 3.39 0.93
C LEU A 140 19.34 2.39 0.69
N SER A 141 19.25 1.53 -0.32
CA SER A 141 20.26 0.50 -0.62
C SER A 141 21.62 1.10 -1.01
N SER A 142 21.65 2.29 -1.63
CA SER A 142 22.90 2.95 -2.03
C SER A 142 23.48 3.87 -0.95
N SER A 143 22.71 4.18 0.10
CA SER A 143 23.06 5.22 1.07
C SER A 143 23.35 4.71 2.46
N ILE A 144 22.89 3.50 2.79
CA ILE A 144 22.90 2.94 4.14
C ILE A 144 23.86 1.74 4.19
N ASP A 145 24.68 1.68 5.22
CA ASP A 145 25.59 0.55 5.46
C ASP A 145 24.78 -0.72 5.81
N GLU A 146 25.34 -1.91 5.48
CA GLU A 146 24.65 -3.20 5.66
C GLU A 146 24.19 -3.46 7.10
N ASP A 147 25.01 -3.03 8.10
CA ASP A 147 24.70 -3.17 9.53
C ASP A 147 23.45 -2.37 9.99
N ARG A 148 23.03 -1.37 9.21
CA ARG A 148 21.88 -0.51 9.48
C ARG A 148 20.72 -0.69 8.52
N MET A 149 20.91 -1.47 7.47
CA MET A 149 19.91 -1.65 6.40
C MET A 149 18.56 -2.15 6.97
N GLY A 150 18.60 -3.12 7.89
CA GLY A 150 17.38 -3.62 8.54
C GLY A 150 16.62 -2.53 9.30
N LYS A 151 17.32 -1.65 10.03
CA LYS A 151 16.71 -0.51 10.73
C LYS A 151 16.11 0.50 9.75
N ALA A 152 16.81 0.77 8.64
CA ALA A 152 16.34 1.69 7.62
C ALA A 152 15.01 1.24 7.01
N PHE A 153 14.90 -0.02 6.59
CA PHE A 153 13.65 -0.56 6.05
C PHE A 153 12.55 -0.70 7.09
N SER A 154 12.90 -0.98 8.36
CA SER A 154 11.90 -0.99 9.44
C SER A 154 11.29 0.40 9.66
N ILE A 155 12.10 1.45 9.73
CA ILE A 155 11.62 2.83 9.87
C ILE A 155 10.80 3.25 8.65
N HIS A 156 11.26 2.94 7.45
CA HIS A 156 10.53 3.18 6.22
C HIS A 156 9.12 2.55 6.25
N SER A 157 9.01 1.29 6.70
CA SER A 157 7.74 0.59 6.84
C SER A 157 6.85 1.21 7.93
N VAL A 158 7.41 1.61 9.07
CA VAL A 158 6.67 2.31 10.13
C VAL A 158 6.14 3.65 9.64
N CYS A 159 6.93 4.41 8.87
CA CYS A 159 6.48 5.67 8.27
C CYS A 159 5.27 5.45 7.35
N ALA A 160 5.28 4.39 6.51
CA ALA A 160 4.15 4.02 5.67
C ALA A 160 2.87 3.77 6.49
N GLN A 161 2.97 2.91 7.48
CA GLN A 161 1.82 2.56 8.33
C GLN A 161 1.30 3.77 9.13
N THR A 162 2.21 4.62 9.61
CA THR A 162 1.84 5.87 10.29
C THR A 162 1.15 6.84 9.34
N GLY A 163 1.54 6.88 8.05
CA GLY A 163 0.85 7.65 7.01
C GLY A 163 -0.60 7.19 6.83
N PHE A 164 -0.83 5.87 6.71
CA PHE A 164 -2.19 5.32 6.65
C PHE A 164 -3.02 5.67 7.88
N PHE A 165 -2.46 5.55 9.08
CA PHE A 165 -3.15 5.88 10.32
C PHE A 165 -3.45 7.37 10.45
N ALA A 166 -2.51 8.25 10.07
CA ALA A 166 -2.66 9.69 10.20
C ALA A 166 -3.73 10.24 9.24
N ALA A 167 -3.93 9.64 8.07
CA ALA A 167 -4.85 10.14 7.05
C ALA A 167 -6.29 10.33 7.57
N PRO A 168 -6.99 9.32 8.09
CA PRO A 168 -8.37 9.52 8.57
C PRO A 168 -8.45 10.51 9.74
N VAL A 169 -7.45 10.52 10.63
CA VAL A 169 -7.42 11.45 11.78
C VAL A 169 -7.28 12.89 11.30
N VAL A 170 -6.27 13.16 10.49
CA VAL A 170 -5.95 14.53 10.02
C VAL A 170 -7.02 15.04 9.06
N MET A 171 -7.46 14.21 8.10
CA MET A 171 -8.46 14.63 7.12
C MET A 171 -9.82 14.90 7.77
N ALA A 172 -10.25 14.06 8.72
CA ALA A 172 -11.48 14.31 9.47
C ALA A 172 -11.38 15.60 10.32
N LEU A 173 -10.23 15.83 10.96
CA LEU A 173 -10.00 17.07 11.73
C LEU A 173 -10.07 18.30 10.83
N LEU A 174 -9.32 18.31 9.73
CA LEU A 174 -9.30 19.43 8.79
C LEU A 174 -10.68 19.68 8.17
N ALA A 175 -11.40 18.63 7.81
CA ALA A 175 -12.74 18.76 7.24
C ALA A 175 -13.78 19.26 8.25
N ASN A 176 -13.60 18.98 9.54
CA ASN A 176 -14.46 19.52 10.60
C ASN A 176 -14.13 20.98 10.94
N LEU A 177 -12.86 21.38 10.85
CA LEU A 177 -12.42 22.76 11.11
C LEU A 177 -12.73 23.71 9.96
N PHE A 178 -12.74 23.20 8.74
CA PHE A 178 -12.94 23.94 7.50
C PHE A 178 -14.01 23.27 6.66
N ASP A 179 -13.60 22.60 5.59
CA ASP A 179 -14.41 21.80 4.66
C ASP A 179 -13.50 20.76 3.96
N TRP A 180 -14.09 19.83 3.21
CA TRP A 180 -13.32 18.76 2.57
C TRP A 180 -12.36 19.26 1.47
N ARG A 181 -12.69 20.36 0.76
CA ARG A 181 -11.81 20.97 -0.26
C ARG A 181 -10.58 21.59 0.37
N THR A 182 -10.80 22.41 1.40
CA THR A 182 -9.73 23.05 2.18
C THR A 182 -8.83 21.99 2.84
N ALA A 183 -9.41 20.88 3.32
CA ALA A 183 -8.63 19.75 3.85
C ALA A 183 -7.67 19.16 2.80
N LEU A 184 -8.11 18.97 1.55
CA LEU A 184 -7.25 18.51 0.46
C LEU A 184 -6.18 19.53 0.08
N VAL A 185 -6.52 20.82 0.05
CA VAL A 185 -5.53 21.89 -0.24
C VAL A 185 -4.44 21.91 0.83
N ILE A 186 -4.80 21.87 2.11
CA ILE A 186 -3.83 21.87 3.21
C ILE A 186 -2.97 20.60 3.13
N ALA A 187 -3.60 19.44 3.01
CA ALA A 187 -2.89 18.16 2.92
C ALA A 187 -1.91 18.14 1.74
N GLY A 188 -2.35 18.55 0.54
CA GLY A 188 -1.51 18.61 -0.64
C GLY A 188 -0.34 19.60 -0.48
N SER A 189 -0.60 20.76 0.12
CA SER A 189 0.43 21.78 0.40
C SER A 189 1.52 21.28 1.35
N MET A 190 1.18 20.44 2.33
CA MET A 190 2.19 19.81 3.22
C MET A 190 3.19 18.98 2.42
N GLY A 191 2.73 18.19 1.45
CA GLY A 191 3.62 17.41 0.60
C GLY A 191 4.43 18.27 -0.39
N LEU A 192 3.88 19.39 -0.88
CA LEU A 192 4.64 20.35 -1.70
C LEU A 192 5.79 20.99 -0.90
N VAL A 193 5.56 21.35 0.37
CA VAL A 193 6.61 21.84 1.26
C VAL A 193 7.69 20.79 1.46
N LEU A 194 7.31 19.52 1.69
CA LEU A 194 8.28 18.43 1.79
C LEU A 194 9.05 18.22 0.47
N ALA A 195 8.39 18.32 -0.69
CA ALA A 195 9.04 18.21 -1.99
C ALA A 195 10.11 19.27 -2.21
N VAL A 196 9.82 20.53 -1.83
CA VAL A 196 10.80 21.62 -1.85
C VAL A 196 11.97 21.31 -0.91
N PHE A 197 11.69 20.82 0.31
CA PHE A 197 12.72 20.46 1.26
C PHE A 197 13.63 19.33 0.76
N ILE A 198 13.06 18.27 0.15
CA ILE A 198 13.82 17.17 -0.48
C ILE A 198 14.64 17.71 -1.66
N LEU A 199 14.08 18.61 -2.48
CA LEU A 199 14.80 19.23 -3.59
C LEU A 199 16.02 20.02 -3.12
N MET A 200 15.89 20.76 -2.03
CA MET A 200 17.01 21.53 -1.42
C MET A 200 18.06 20.62 -0.75
N SER A 201 17.68 19.41 -0.35
CA SER A 201 18.54 18.45 0.36
C SER A 201 19.47 17.65 -0.58
N GLN A 202 20.01 18.29 -1.62
CA GLN A 202 20.84 17.65 -2.66
C GLN A 202 22.11 16.97 -2.13
N ARG A 203 22.64 17.47 -1.00
CA ARG A 203 23.85 16.92 -0.37
C ARG A 203 23.57 15.66 0.46
N ILE A 204 22.29 15.42 0.81
CA ILE A 204 21.85 14.30 1.65
C ILE A 204 21.43 13.12 0.78
N LEU A 205 20.63 13.37 -0.25
CA LEU A 205 20.17 12.34 -1.19
C LEU A 205 21.03 12.36 -2.44
N TYR A 206 21.98 11.44 -2.51
CA TYR A 206 22.87 11.24 -3.67
C TYR A 206 22.57 9.88 -4.32
N ASP A 207 22.49 9.85 -5.65
CA ASP A 207 22.26 8.64 -6.42
C ASP A 207 23.55 8.07 -6.97
N SER A 208 23.83 6.79 -6.71
CA SER A 208 24.79 6.02 -7.51
C SER A 208 24.00 5.06 -8.39
N THR A 209 23.90 5.34 -9.68
CA THR A 209 23.23 4.46 -10.65
C THR A 209 24.24 3.42 -11.16
N GLU A 210 24.28 2.24 -10.55
CA GLU A 210 24.91 1.08 -11.18
C GLU A 210 23.93 0.38 -12.12
N ARG A 211 24.20 0.47 -13.42
CA ARG A 211 23.45 -0.23 -14.47
C ARG A 211 23.74 -1.73 -14.41
N LYS A 212 22.82 -2.54 -13.91
CA LYS A 212 22.86 -4.00 -14.11
C LYS A 212 22.49 -4.34 -15.55
N LYS A 213 23.42 -4.94 -16.30
CA LYS A 213 23.15 -5.48 -17.66
C LYS A 213 22.16 -6.64 -17.56
N LYS A 214 21.08 -6.56 -18.37
CA LYS A 214 20.14 -7.68 -18.53
C LYS A 214 20.72 -8.71 -19.51
N GLU A 215 20.69 -10.00 -19.14
CA GLU A 215 21.14 -11.09 -20.03
C GLU A 215 20.07 -11.45 -21.07
N PRO A 216 20.47 -11.78 -22.32
CA PRO A 216 19.53 -12.25 -23.35
C PRO A 216 18.90 -13.60 -22.94
N GLY A 217 17.59 -13.77 -23.20
CA GLY A 217 16.85 -15.00 -22.90
C GLY A 217 16.29 -15.14 -21.48
N GLN A 218 16.59 -14.22 -20.57
CA GLN A 218 16.11 -14.20 -19.19
C GLN A 218 14.57 -14.12 -19.11
N LEU A 219 13.92 -13.40 -20.05
CA LEU A 219 12.47 -13.15 -20.01
C LEU A 219 11.62 -14.44 -20.08
N ARG A 220 11.98 -15.38 -20.96
CA ARG A 220 11.23 -16.66 -21.13
C ARG A 220 11.38 -17.57 -19.89
N ARG A 221 12.58 -17.66 -19.33
CA ARG A 221 12.84 -18.44 -18.10
C ARG A 221 12.09 -17.83 -16.91
N THR A 222 12.09 -16.51 -16.81
CA THR A 222 11.33 -15.79 -15.77
C THR A 222 9.84 -16.06 -15.87
N TRP A 223 9.25 -16.03 -17.08
CA TRP A 223 7.82 -16.29 -17.25
C TRP A 223 7.42 -17.70 -16.80
N HIS A 224 8.17 -18.73 -17.18
CA HIS A 224 7.91 -20.10 -16.72
C HIS A 224 8.02 -20.24 -15.20
N ALA A 225 8.95 -19.55 -14.57
CA ALA A 225 9.07 -19.57 -13.11
C ALA A 225 7.89 -18.86 -12.42
N LEU A 226 7.41 -17.75 -12.99
CA LEU A 226 6.27 -17.00 -12.45
C LEU A 226 4.95 -17.77 -12.55
N MET A 227 4.81 -18.64 -13.55
CA MET A 227 3.60 -19.46 -13.75
C MET A 227 3.59 -20.74 -12.91
N LYS A 228 4.58 -20.97 -12.04
CA LYS A 228 4.52 -22.08 -11.09
C LYS A 228 3.31 -21.91 -10.15
N PRO A 229 2.54 -22.98 -9.85
CA PRO A 229 1.32 -22.90 -9.04
C PRO A 229 1.51 -22.16 -7.72
N ARG A 230 2.63 -22.38 -7.05
CA ARG A 230 2.99 -21.72 -5.78
C ARG A 230 3.11 -20.20 -5.93
N ILE A 231 3.78 -19.70 -6.99
CA ILE A 231 3.95 -18.26 -7.21
C ILE A 231 2.64 -17.62 -7.66
N VAL A 232 1.84 -18.34 -8.47
CA VAL A 232 0.48 -17.92 -8.82
C VAL A 232 -0.42 -17.87 -7.59
N ALA A 233 -0.29 -18.80 -6.65
CA ALA A 233 -1.01 -18.76 -5.37
C ALA A 233 -0.65 -17.51 -4.54
N HIS A 234 0.64 -17.13 -4.49
CA HIS A 234 1.03 -15.86 -3.87
C HIS A 234 0.44 -14.64 -4.60
N PHE A 235 0.41 -14.64 -5.92
CA PHE A 235 -0.23 -13.57 -6.69
C PHE A 235 -1.71 -13.40 -6.33
N VAL A 236 -2.48 -14.51 -6.33
CA VAL A 236 -3.91 -14.50 -5.97
C VAL A 236 -4.10 -14.11 -4.50
N TYR A 237 -3.24 -14.61 -3.59
CA TYR A 237 -3.22 -14.20 -2.20
C TYR A 237 -3.06 -12.67 -2.06
N PHE A 238 -2.08 -12.08 -2.76
CA PHE A 238 -1.86 -10.63 -2.69
C PHE A 238 -3.05 -9.85 -3.27
N ALA A 239 -3.65 -10.32 -4.37
CA ALA A 239 -4.82 -9.70 -4.96
C ALA A 239 -6.03 -9.73 -4.01
N THR A 240 -6.34 -10.88 -3.44
CA THR A 240 -7.52 -11.05 -2.56
C THR A 240 -7.32 -10.37 -1.20
N SER A 241 -6.12 -10.49 -0.59
CA SER A 241 -5.81 -9.86 0.69
C SER A 241 -5.78 -8.33 0.59
N SER A 242 -5.26 -7.77 -0.52
CA SER A 242 -5.28 -6.32 -0.74
C SER A 242 -6.70 -5.81 -1.04
N ALA A 243 -7.47 -6.55 -1.83
CA ALA A 243 -8.87 -6.24 -2.09
C ALA A 243 -9.69 -6.18 -0.78
N ALA A 244 -9.54 -7.19 0.09
CA ALA A 244 -10.19 -7.21 1.40
C ALA A 244 -9.82 -5.99 2.26
N THR A 245 -8.54 -5.65 2.29
CA THR A 245 -8.04 -4.49 3.06
C THR A 245 -8.58 -3.18 2.50
N THR A 246 -8.56 -3.04 1.17
CA THR A 246 -9.00 -1.80 0.50
C THR A 246 -10.51 -1.62 0.58
N ALA A 247 -11.31 -2.69 0.54
CA ALA A 247 -12.74 -2.61 0.83
C ALA A 247 -13.00 -1.94 2.18
N LEU A 248 -12.33 -2.42 3.23
CA LEU A 248 -12.47 -1.87 4.59
C LEU A 248 -11.92 -0.44 4.68
N SER A 249 -10.69 -0.20 4.24
CA SER A 249 -10.04 1.11 4.41
C SER A 249 -10.71 2.22 3.60
N SER A 250 -11.35 1.89 2.46
CA SER A 250 -12.01 2.88 1.61
C SER A 250 -13.48 3.13 2.00
N PHE A 251 -14.21 2.10 2.43
CA PHE A 251 -15.67 2.21 2.60
C PHE A 251 -16.18 1.83 3.99
N MET A 252 -15.33 1.48 4.96
CA MET A 252 -15.76 1.18 6.34
C MET A 252 -16.58 2.31 6.94
N ILE A 253 -16.14 3.57 6.78
CA ILE A 253 -16.81 4.76 7.33
C ILE A 253 -18.21 4.89 6.76
N VAL A 254 -18.33 4.80 5.43
CA VAL A 254 -19.60 4.91 4.71
C VAL A 254 -20.54 3.76 5.09
N ALA A 255 -20.03 2.53 5.15
CA ALA A 255 -20.82 1.35 5.48
C ALA A 255 -21.31 1.34 6.93
N LEU A 256 -20.46 1.75 7.90
CA LEU A 256 -20.86 1.90 9.30
C LEU A 256 -21.91 3.00 9.47
N GLY A 257 -21.77 4.11 8.75
CA GLY A 257 -22.76 5.18 8.75
C GLY A 257 -24.10 4.73 8.15
N ALA A 258 -24.06 4.08 6.98
CA ALA A 258 -25.26 3.68 6.25
C ALA A 258 -26.05 2.58 6.96
N HIS A 259 -25.43 1.60 7.60
CA HIS A 259 -26.13 0.48 8.25
C HIS A 259 -26.36 0.71 9.74
N TYR A 260 -25.31 1.13 10.47
CA TYR A 260 -25.37 1.25 11.93
C TYR A 260 -25.73 2.67 12.41
N GLY A 261 -25.96 3.62 11.50
CA GLY A 261 -26.30 5.01 11.83
C GLY A 261 -25.18 5.77 12.54
N MET A 262 -23.93 5.32 12.43
CA MET A 262 -22.80 5.95 13.10
C MET A 262 -22.46 7.30 12.47
N SER A 263 -22.15 8.31 13.31
CA SER A 263 -21.66 9.58 12.81
C SER A 263 -20.30 9.44 12.12
N ASN A 264 -20.01 10.37 11.20
CA ASN A 264 -18.71 10.37 10.48
C ASN A 264 -17.51 10.36 11.46
N ALA A 265 -17.58 11.11 12.54
CA ALA A 265 -16.54 11.18 13.56
C ALA A 265 -16.30 9.82 14.25
N VAL A 266 -17.38 9.12 14.65
CA VAL A 266 -17.30 7.80 15.28
C VAL A 266 -16.73 6.77 14.31
N ALA A 267 -17.23 6.71 13.07
CA ALA A 267 -16.78 5.75 12.07
C ALA A 267 -15.30 5.99 11.68
N ASN A 268 -14.86 7.26 11.58
CA ASN A 268 -13.45 7.61 11.39
C ASN A 268 -12.57 7.17 12.56
N SER A 269 -13.06 7.29 13.80
CA SER A 269 -12.34 6.84 14.99
C SER A 269 -12.14 5.32 14.98
N ILE A 270 -13.15 4.56 14.53
CA ILE A 270 -13.08 3.11 14.39
C ILE A 270 -12.07 2.72 13.31
N LEU A 271 -12.09 3.36 12.14
CA LEU A 271 -11.09 3.13 11.11
C LEU A 271 -9.67 3.44 11.61
N SER A 272 -9.51 4.55 12.34
CA SER A 272 -8.22 4.94 12.94
C SER A 272 -7.74 3.90 13.95
N ALA A 273 -8.63 3.38 14.78
CA ALA A 273 -8.30 2.31 15.75
C ALA A 273 -7.90 1.00 15.03
N TYR A 274 -8.59 0.62 13.95
CA TYR A 274 -8.21 -0.50 13.07
C TYR A 274 -6.79 -0.33 12.51
N LEU A 275 -6.46 0.85 11.99
CA LEU A 275 -5.14 1.15 11.40
C LEU A 275 -4.05 1.23 12.48
N ALA A 276 -4.33 1.82 13.65
CA ALA A 276 -3.42 1.83 14.78
C ALA A 276 -3.11 0.40 15.26
N ALA A 277 -4.13 -0.44 15.39
CA ALA A 277 -3.97 -1.84 15.77
C ALA A 277 -3.11 -2.61 14.75
N ALA A 278 -3.21 -2.28 13.46
CA ALA A 278 -2.35 -2.86 12.44
C ALA A 278 -0.87 -2.50 12.63
N ILE A 279 -0.54 -1.27 13.05
CA ILE A 279 0.84 -0.87 13.37
C ILE A 279 1.40 -1.74 14.50
N PHE A 280 0.66 -1.87 15.61
CA PHE A 280 1.06 -2.76 16.71
C PHE A 280 1.18 -4.21 16.27
N GLY A 281 0.25 -4.66 15.42
CA GLY A 281 0.27 -5.98 14.82
C GLY A 281 1.55 -6.27 14.03
N VAL A 282 2.05 -5.32 13.25
CA VAL A 282 3.32 -5.48 12.50
C VAL A 282 4.50 -5.70 13.45
N VAL A 283 4.56 -4.96 14.56
CA VAL A 283 5.62 -5.13 15.57
C VAL A 283 5.57 -6.52 16.20
N VAL A 284 4.39 -6.95 16.64
CA VAL A 284 4.17 -8.30 17.22
C VAL A 284 4.46 -9.38 16.18
N GLY A 285 4.01 -9.17 14.94
CA GLY A 285 4.24 -10.08 13.82
C GLY A 285 5.71 -10.25 13.47
N GLY A 286 6.51 -9.17 13.56
CA GLY A 286 7.96 -9.24 13.37
C GLY A 286 8.62 -10.16 14.40
N VAL A 287 8.32 -9.96 15.69
CA VAL A 287 8.84 -10.83 16.77
C VAL A 287 8.37 -12.29 16.62
N LEU A 288 7.12 -12.49 16.19
CA LEU A 288 6.58 -13.83 15.97
C LEU A 288 7.25 -14.50 14.76
N ALA A 289 7.49 -13.76 13.69
CA ALA A 289 8.15 -14.26 12.48
C ALA A 289 9.59 -14.73 12.75
N ASP A 290 10.31 -14.03 13.63
CA ASP A 290 11.68 -14.44 14.03
C ASP A 290 11.69 -15.73 14.86
N LYS A 291 10.61 -16.01 15.61
CA LYS A 291 10.51 -17.16 16.54
C LYS A 291 9.87 -18.41 15.94
N THR A 292 9.15 -18.28 14.83
CA THR A 292 8.43 -19.40 14.22
C THR A 292 9.02 -19.80 12.86
N LYS A 293 8.94 -21.09 12.56
CA LYS A 293 9.19 -21.64 11.21
C LYS A 293 7.88 -21.89 10.45
N ARG A 294 6.73 -21.72 11.10
CA ARG A 294 5.39 -22.02 10.58
C ARG A 294 4.68 -20.73 10.15
N HIS A 295 5.30 -20.00 9.20
CA HIS A 295 4.75 -18.75 8.65
C HIS A 295 3.38 -18.98 7.99
N ASP A 296 3.17 -20.14 7.37
CA ASP A 296 1.90 -20.61 6.82
C ASP A 296 0.78 -20.62 7.89
N LEU A 297 1.06 -21.18 9.07
CA LEU A 297 0.09 -21.24 10.16
C LEU A 297 -0.24 -19.84 10.70
N VAL A 298 0.76 -18.95 10.79
CA VAL A 298 0.54 -17.55 11.18
C VAL A 298 -0.44 -16.88 10.22
N LEU A 299 -0.24 -17.05 8.89
CA LEU A 299 -1.14 -16.47 7.90
C LEU A 299 -2.56 -17.04 8.01
N VAL A 300 -2.70 -18.37 8.09
CA VAL A 300 -4.01 -19.02 8.17
C VAL A 300 -4.77 -18.56 9.41
N VAL A 301 -4.13 -18.61 10.60
CA VAL A 301 -4.79 -18.23 11.86
C VAL A 301 -5.18 -16.76 11.87
N THR A 302 -4.27 -15.88 11.47
CA THR A 302 -4.56 -14.42 11.46
C THR A 302 -5.64 -14.04 10.47
N LEU A 303 -5.66 -14.66 9.28
CA LEU A 303 -6.71 -14.46 8.28
C LEU A 303 -8.06 -15.00 8.74
N LEU A 304 -8.09 -16.19 9.39
CA LEU A 304 -9.33 -16.76 9.96
C LEU A 304 -9.90 -15.83 11.04
N VAL A 305 -9.06 -15.38 11.99
CA VAL A 305 -9.49 -14.46 13.04
C VAL A 305 -9.97 -13.14 12.45
N SER A 306 -9.24 -12.57 11.50
CA SER A 306 -9.65 -11.34 10.80
C SER A 306 -10.98 -11.52 10.08
N SER A 307 -11.13 -12.60 9.30
CA SER A 307 -12.36 -12.92 8.58
C SER A 307 -13.55 -13.09 9.52
N ALA A 308 -13.38 -13.83 10.62
CA ALA A 308 -14.44 -14.04 11.61
C ALA A 308 -14.85 -12.72 12.28
N CYS A 309 -13.89 -11.89 12.69
CA CYS A 309 -14.17 -10.58 13.27
C CYS A 309 -14.94 -9.66 12.32
N VAL A 310 -14.52 -9.60 11.04
CA VAL A 310 -15.21 -8.80 10.02
C VAL A 310 -16.60 -9.37 9.71
N ALA A 311 -16.74 -10.71 9.68
CA ALA A 311 -18.03 -11.37 9.49
C ALA A 311 -19.03 -11.04 10.63
N VAL A 312 -18.56 -10.96 11.88
CA VAL A 312 -19.40 -10.52 13.01
C VAL A 312 -19.98 -9.11 12.75
N VAL A 313 -19.17 -8.19 12.24
CA VAL A 313 -19.66 -6.85 11.84
C VAL A 313 -20.63 -6.95 10.67
N ALA A 314 -20.36 -7.84 9.72
CA ALA A 314 -21.19 -8.06 8.54
C ALA A 314 -22.59 -8.66 8.86
N THR A 315 -22.82 -9.23 10.07
CA THR A 315 -24.15 -9.74 10.47
C THR A 315 -25.20 -8.64 10.57
N GLY A 316 -24.79 -7.39 10.75
CA GLY A 316 -25.69 -6.24 10.86
C GLY A 316 -26.38 -6.06 12.23
N VAL A 317 -26.17 -6.96 13.17
CA VAL A 317 -26.79 -6.93 14.51
C VAL A 317 -25.79 -6.71 15.64
N ALA A 318 -24.50 -6.51 15.34
CA ALA A 318 -23.45 -6.33 16.32
C ALA A 318 -23.62 -5.03 17.12
N SER A 319 -23.45 -5.08 18.43
CA SER A 319 -23.47 -3.88 19.27
C SER A 319 -22.22 -3.02 19.03
N PHE A 320 -22.28 -1.74 19.40
CA PHE A 320 -21.19 -0.78 19.19
C PHE A 320 -19.82 -1.31 19.64
N TRP A 321 -19.73 -1.82 20.87
CA TRP A 321 -18.45 -2.30 21.41
C TRP A 321 -17.97 -3.59 20.73
N VAL A 322 -18.89 -4.45 20.31
CA VAL A 322 -18.54 -5.64 19.52
C VAL A 322 -17.92 -5.23 18.18
N ILE A 323 -18.48 -4.21 17.50
CA ILE A 323 -17.93 -3.68 16.25
C ILE A 323 -16.50 -3.12 16.47
N VAL A 324 -16.34 -2.28 17.51
CA VAL A 324 -15.03 -1.69 17.83
C VAL A 324 -13.98 -2.78 18.10
N VAL A 325 -14.28 -3.71 18.98
CA VAL A 325 -13.35 -4.78 19.36
C VAL A 325 -13.03 -5.68 18.17
N ALA A 326 -14.04 -6.09 17.42
CA ALA A 326 -13.86 -6.94 16.25
C ALA A 326 -12.97 -6.28 15.18
N LEU A 327 -13.20 -4.99 14.87
CA LEU A 327 -12.37 -4.28 13.88
C LEU A 327 -10.96 -4.00 14.39
N VAL A 328 -10.77 -3.71 15.68
CA VAL A 328 -9.42 -3.59 16.27
C VAL A 328 -8.65 -4.92 16.18
N ILE A 329 -9.30 -6.05 16.50
CA ILE A 329 -8.68 -7.38 16.35
C ILE A 329 -8.35 -7.66 14.86
N ALA A 330 -9.26 -7.36 13.96
CA ALA A 330 -9.03 -7.52 12.52
C ALA A 330 -7.84 -6.66 12.03
N GLY A 331 -7.70 -5.44 12.53
CA GLY A 331 -6.54 -4.59 12.27
C GLY A 331 -5.24 -5.19 12.80
N ALA A 332 -5.22 -5.62 14.06
CA ALA A 332 -4.06 -6.23 14.68
C ALA A 332 -3.59 -7.49 13.94
N THR A 333 -4.51 -8.38 13.59
CA THR A 333 -4.21 -9.63 12.86
C THR A 333 -3.70 -9.32 11.44
N LYS A 334 -4.22 -8.28 10.78
CA LYS A 334 -3.71 -7.78 9.50
C LYS A 334 -2.25 -7.31 9.60
N GLY A 335 -1.88 -6.69 10.69
CA GLY A 335 -0.49 -6.31 10.96
C GLY A 335 0.40 -7.54 11.20
N ILE A 336 -0.04 -8.47 12.06
CA ILE A 336 0.72 -9.65 12.47
C ILE A 336 1.12 -10.53 11.28
N LEU A 337 0.24 -10.69 10.28
CA LEU A 337 0.53 -11.54 9.12
C LEU A 337 1.61 -10.97 8.19
N THR A 338 1.84 -9.66 8.20
CA THR A 338 2.65 -8.97 7.19
C THR A 338 4.10 -9.48 7.10
N PRO A 339 4.88 -9.59 8.20
CA PRO A 339 6.25 -10.11 8.13
C PRO A 339 6.32 -11.57 7.68
N SER A 340 5.43 -12.43 8.19
CA SER A 340 5.39 -13.84 7.79
C SER A 340 5.05 -14.03 6.32
N ARG A 341 4.15 -13.21 5.78
CA ARG A 341 3.82 -13.17 4.34
C ARG A 341 5.05 -12.86 3.49
N ASP A 342 5.80 -11.83 3.87
CA ASP A 342 6.96 -11.37 3.10
C ASP A 342 8.10 -12.40 3.14
N ILE A 343 8.27 -13.10 4.27
CA ILE A 343 9.21 -14.21 4.39
C ILE A 343 8.80 -15.38 3.49
N MET A 344 7.51 -15.75 3.45
CA MET A 344 7.03 -16.83 2.59
C MET A 344 7.31 -16.56 1.10
N VAL A 345 7.00 -15.36 0.61
CA VAL A 345 7.30 -14.97 -0.78
C VAL A 345 8.80 -15.08 -1.07
N ARG A 346 9.64 -14.62 -0.12
CA ARG A 346 11.10 -14.67 -0.27
C ARG A 346 11.63 -16.11 -0.27
N THR A 347 11.07 -16.98 0.55
CA THR A 347 11.48 -18.38 0.65
C THR A 347 11.08 -19.19 -0.57
N ASP A 348 9.88 -18.94 -1.11
CA ASP A 348 9.32 -19.67 -2.24
C ASP A 348 9.87 -19.16 -3.59
N ALA A 349 10.48 -17.98 -3.63
CA ALA A 349 11.06 -17.41 -4.84
C ALA A 349 12.45 -18.02 -5.14
N PRO A 350 12.74 -18.43 -6.39
CA PRO A 350 14.10 -18.78 -6.76
C PRO A 350 15.06 -17.61 -6.52
N PRO A 351 16.24 -17.81 -5.87
CA PRO A 351 17.14 -16.72 -5.48
C PRO A 351 17.50 -15.77 -6.62
N ALA A 352 17.73 -16.31 -7.83
CA ALA A 352 18.06 -15.52 -9.02
C ALA A 352 16.86 -14.72 -9.58
N MET A 353 15.63 -14.97 -9.12
CA MET A 353 14.38 -14.39 -9.66
C MET A 353 13.54 -13.69 -8.59
N LEU A 354 14.05 -13.50 -7.38
CA LEU A 354 13.31 -12.89 -6.26
C LEU A 354 12.67 -11.55 -6.67
N GLY A 355 13.42 -10.69 -7.36
CA GLY A 355 12.89 -9.39 -7.81
C GLY A 355 11.71 -9.52 -8.79
N ALA A 356 11.75 -10.51 -9.70
CA ALA A 356 10.66 -10.75 -10.64
C ALA A 356 9.41 -11.31 -9.95
N VAL A 357 9.59 -12.21 -8.96
CA VAL A 357 8.50 -12.77 -8.15
C VAL A 357 7.85 -11.65 -7.33
N VAL A 358 8.63 -10.83 -6.64
CA VAL A 358 8.12 -9.68 -5.87
C VAL A 358 7.34 -8.72 -6.78
N ALA A 359 7.87 -8.39 -7.96
CA ALA A 359 7.17 -7.55 -8.93
C ALA A 359 5.83 -8.17 -9.37
N PHE A 360 5.82 -9.48 -9.63
CA PHE A 360 4.61 -10.20 -10.05
C PHE A 360 3.53 -10.19 -8.97
N VAL A 361 3.87 -10.52 -7.71
CA VAL A 361 2.88 -10.48 -6.62
C VAL A 361 2.40 -9.07 -6.32
N THR A 362 3.25 -8.05 -6.53
CA THR A 362 2.86 -6.64 -6.41
C THR A 362 1.82 -6.23 -7.46
N VAL A 363 1.85 -6.80 -8.67
CA VAL A 363 0.77 -6.61 -9.65
C VAL A 363 -0.54 -7.15 -9.10
N GLY A 364 -0.55 -8.35 -8.51
CA GLY A 364 -1.73 -8.89 -7.81
C GLY A 364 -2.24 -7.93 -6.73
N PHE A 365 -1.35 -7.44 -5.86
CA PHE A 365 -1.68 -6.45 -4.85
C PHE A 365 -2.36 -5.20 -5.44
N THR A 366 -1.86 -4.69 -6.55
CA THR A 366 -2.41 -3.49 -7.19
C THR A 366 -3.76 -3.76 -7.85
N ILE A 367 -3.97 -4.95 -8.44
CA ILE A 367 -5.28 -5.36 -8.97
C ILE A 367 -6.33 -5.37 -7.85
N GLY A 368 -6.01 -5.94 -6.68
CA GLY A 368 -6.91 -5.92 -5.54
C GLY A 368 -7.25 -4.50 -5.06
N ASN A 369 -6.24 -3.64 -4.95
CA ASN A 369 -6.43 -2.25 -4.53
C ASN A 369 -7.27 -1.45 -5.54
N SER A 370 -7.12 -1.68 -6.84
CA SER A 370 -7.83 -0.92 -7.86
C SER A 370 -9.28 -1.38 -8.06
N SER A 371 -9.59 -2.64 -7.83
CA SER A 371 -10.94 -3.18 -8.08
C SER A 371 -11.94 -2.80 -7.00
N MET A 372 -11.54 -2.87 -5.73
CA MET A 372 -12.50 -2.81 -4.62
C MET A 372 -13.11 -1.44 -4.32
N PRO A 373 -12.47 -0.28 -4.50
CA PRO A 373 -13.12 0.99 -4.15
C PRO A 373 -14.43 1.22 -4.90
N THR A 374 -14.45 1.02 -6.22
CA THR A 374 -15.67 1.14 -7.02
C THR A 374 -16.72 0.11 -6.62
N ILE A 375 -16.31 -1.16 -6.45
CA ILE A 375 -17.22 -2.26 -6.08
C ILE A 375 -17.84 -2.02 -4.69
N ALA A 376 -17.03 -1.61 -3.71
CA ALA A 376 -17.51 -1.33 -2.36
C ALA A 376 -18.49 -0.14 -2.33
N GLY A 377 -18.24 0.89 -3.14
CA GLY A 377 -19.17 1.99 -3.33
C GLY A 377 -20.49 1.54 -3.96
N TRP A 378 -20.41 0.69 -4.98
CA TRP A 378 -21.61 0.11 -5.62
C TRP A 378 -22.46 -0.71 -4.63
N PHE A 379 -21.85 -1.50 -3.74
CA PHE A 379 -22.59 -2.20 -2.69
C PHE A 379 -23.43 -1.23 -1.84
N VAL A 380 -22.88 -0.07 -1.51
CA VAL A 380 -23.62 0.95 -0.73
C VAL A 380 -24.75 1.56 -1.57
N ASP A 381 -24.50 1.87 -2.85
CA ASP A 381 -25.49 2.47 -3.75
C ASP A 381 -26.71 1.56 -3.96
N ILE A 382 -26.53 0.23 -4.00
CA ILE A 382 -27.65 -0.74 -4.10
C ILE A 382 -28.30 -1.07 -2.76
N GLY A 383 -28.01 -0.30 -1.69
CA GLY A 383 -28.59 -0.50 -0.37
C GLY A 383 -28.03 -1.67 0.43
N SER A 384 -26.87 -2.18 0.06
CA SER A 384 -26.23 -3.34 0.71
C SER A 384 -24.88 -2.98 1.36
N PRO A 385 -24.82 -2.01 2.30
CA PRO A 385 -23.55 -1.55 2.90
C PRO A 385 -22.80 -2.66 3.65
N LEU A 386 -23.47 -3.66 4.19
CA LEU A 386 -22.83 -4.81 4.84
C LEU A 386 -22.04 -5.69 3.88
N ALA A 387 -22.32 -5.63 2.57
CA ALA A 387 -21.56 -6.35 1.55
C ALA A 387 -20.09 -5.91 1.50
N VAL A 388 -19.77 -4.70 1.96
CA VAL A 388 -18.38 -4.23 2.14
C VAL A 388 -17.63 -5.12 3.13
N PHE A 389 -18.26 -5.45 4.27
CA PHE A 389 -17.68 -6.33 5.29
C PHE A 389 -17.69 -7.79 4.85
N TRP A 390 -18.81 -8.26 4.26
CA TRP A 390 -18.89 -9.61 3.72
C TRP A 390 -17.84 -9.88 2.65
N SER A 391 -17.63 -8.94 1.71
CA SER A 391 -16.61 -9.08 0.67
C SER A 391 -15.21 -9.18 1.26
N ALA A 392 -14.86 -8.35 2.26
CA ALA A 392 -13.58 -8.41 2.94
C ALA A 392 -13.37 -9.73 3.69
N SER A 393 -14.41 -10.25 4.36
CA SER A 393 -14.37 -11.55 5.04
C SER A 393 -14.16 -12.69 4.04
N VAL A 394 -14.95 -12.77 2.97
CA VAL A 394 -14.86 -13.82 1.94
C VAL A 394 -13.50 -13.78 1.22
N LEU A 395 -13.03 -12.59 0.84
CA LEU A 395 -11.73 -12.44 0.19
C LEU A 395 -10.57 -12.88 1.10
N SER A 396 -10.69 -12.68 2.42
CA SER A 396 -9.74 -13.20 3.40
C SER A 396 -9.75 -14.72 3.45
N LEU A 397 -10.92 -15.37 3.35
CA LEU A 397 -11.03 -16.84 3.25
C LEU A 397 -10.44 -17.39 1.94
N VAL A 398 -10.66 -16.69 0.82
CA VAL A 398 -10.01 -17.05 -0.46
C VAL A 398 -8.50 -16.93 -0.35
N ALA A 399 -7.98 -15.92 0.35
CA ALA A 399 -6.54 -15.80 0.61
C ALA A 399 -5.99 -16.99 1.41
N ILE A 400 -6.75 -17.54 2.37
CA ILE A 400 -6.37 -18.76 3.11
C ILE A 400 -6.21 -19.96 2.17
N SER A 401 -7.16 -20.15 1.26
CA SER A 401 -7.08 -21.25 0.29
C SER A 401 -5.79 -21.17 -0.54
N CYS A 402 -5.36 -19.96 -0.92
CA CYS A 402 -4.10 -19.75 -1.63
C CYS A 402 -2.88 -20.15 -0.80
N VAL A 403 -2.88 -19.85 0.52
CA VAL A 403 -1.80 -20.26 1.43
C VAL A 403 -1.73 -21.78 1.53
N VAL A 404 -2.87 -22.46 1.67
CA VAL A 404 -2.94 -23.92 1.74
C VAL A 404 -2.44 -24.56 0.44
N ILE A 405 -2.91 -24.08 -0.71
CA ILE A 405 -2.49 -24.61 -2.04
C ILE A 405 -0.98 -24.43 -2.24
N SER A 406 -0.40 -23.32 -1.82
CA SER A 406 1.05 -23.11 -1.94
C SER A 406 1.86 -24.15 -1.15
N ARG A 407 1.29 -24.78 -0.12
CA ARG A 407 1.93 -25.81 0.71
C ARG A 407 1.66 -27.26 0.27
N CYS A 408 0.48 -27.54 -0.27
CA CYS A 408 0.16 -28.90 -0.75
C CYS A 408 1.07 -29.32 -1.91
N GLY A 409 1.49 -28.42 -2.77
CA GLY A 409 2.46 -28.70 -3.84
C GLY A 409 3.86 -29.12 -3.36
N ASP A 410 4.23 -28.90 -2.10
CA ASP A 410 5.49 -29.40 -1.51
C ASP A 410 5.42 -30.88 -1.14
N ALA A 411 4.27 -31.37 -0.72
CA ALA A 411 4.10 -32.75 -0.30
C ALA A 411 4.21 -33.69 -1.52
N GLU A 412 3.72 -33.28 -2.67
CA GLU A 412 3.81 -34.08 -3.91
C GLU A 412 5.23 -34.13 -4.48
N LEU A 413 5.97 -33.02 -4.49
CA LEU A 413 7.35 -32.96 -4.98
C LEU A 413 8.33 -33.76 -4.11
N ASN A 414 8.15 -33.73 -2.79
CA ASN A 414 8.99 -34.52 -1.87
C ASN A 414 8.66 -36.00 -1.88
N SER A 415 7.44 -36.41 -2.28
CA SER A 415 7.08 -37.81 -2.44
C SER A 415 7.71 -38.44 -3.69
N ASP A 416 7.85 -37.68 -4.78
CA ASP A 416 8.48 -38.13 -6.01
C ASP A 416 10.00 -38.26 -5.91
N GLU A 417 10.68 -37.39 -5.13
CA GLU A 417 12.13 -37.50 -4.84
C GLU A 417 12.47 -38.66 -3.89
N SER A 418 11.52 -39.09 -3.06
CA SER A 418 11.74 -40.22 -2.15
C SER A 418 11.55 -41.61 -2.81
N HIS A 419 11.02 -41.65 -4.04
CA HIS A 419 10.79 -42.86 -4.84
C HIS A 419 11.69 -42.99 -6.07
N SER A 420 12.59 -42.04 -6.31
CA SER A 420 13.66 -42.08 -7.32
C SER A 420 15.01 -42.36 -6.71
#